data_02dc92aa1813e674cd208832d5cd45e8
#
_entry.id   02dc92aa1813e674cd208832d5cd45e8
#
_cell.length_a   1.000
_cell.length_b   1.000
_cell.length_c   1.000
_cell.angle_alpha   90.00
_cell.angle_beta   90.00
_cell.angle_gamma   90.00
#
_symmetry.space_group_name_H-M   'P 1'
#
loop_
_entity.id
_entity.type
_entity.pdbx_description
1 polymer ?
#
loop_
_entity_poly.entity_id
_entity_poly.type
_entity_poly.pdbx_seq_one_letter_code
_entity_poly.pdbx_strand_id
1 'polypeptide(L)'
;MKLLTRTLLFPALLIGALAQAQEIRTGDALLRAMHDRYQATWYKTLAFTQKSTTYKPDGTSSAETWYEAAMLPGRLRIDIGPPSNGNGYVLVDGTATVVKDGKVDRTFPLVNILLVLGFDVYTQAPETTIKVVKGEGYDLSKLREDTWEGHPAYVVGADKGDLTSKQFWVTKDTLLFVRVIEPSRGDPKKLDDVRFTDYRPLAGAWVAARVEVHSEGKLVFSEDYTDIQGNVKLAPAVYDPQQFSTTHWEKP
;
A
#
# COMPACT_ATOMS: atom_id res chain seq x y z
N MET A 1 44.55 -8.86 -66.26
CA MET A 1 43.62 -9.78 -65.56
C MET A 1 43.27 -9.16 -64.24
N LYS A 2 42.08 -8.47 -64.12
CA LYS A 2 41.61 -7.79 -62.89
C LYS A 2 40.58 -8.68 -62.25
N LEU A 3 40.84 -9.17 -61.00
CA LEU A 3 39.87 -9.88 -60.16
C LEU A 3 38.98 -8.85 -59.56
N LEU A 4 37.68 -9.00 -59.78
CA LEU A 4 36.61 -8.27 -59.04
C LEU A 4 36.17 -9.09 -57.79
N THR A 5 36.49 -8.60 -56.66
CA THR A 5 35.97 -9.16 -55.38
C THR A 5 34.57 -8.63 -55.13
N ARG A 6 33.54 -9.49 -55.16
CA ARG A 6 32.17 -9.18 -54.83
C ARG A 6 31.98 -9.31 -53.28
N THR A 7 31.78 -8.21 -52.60
CA THR A 7 31.40 -8.18 -51.19
C THR A 7 29.89 -8.44 -51.07
N LEU A 8 29.51 -9.57 -50.48
CA LEU A 8 28.12 -9.88 -50.13
C LEU A 8 27.78 -9.18 -48.78
N LEU A 9 26.92 -8.17 -48.82
CA LEU A 9 26.28 -7.61 -47.64
C LEU A 9 25.11 -8.52 -47.24
N PHE A 10 25.20 -9.15 -46.06
CA PHE A 10 24.07 -9.79 -45.40
C PHE A 10 23.27 -8.73 -44.63
N PRO A 11 21.96 -8.61 -44.84
CA PRO A 11 21.13 -7.76 -43.99
C PRO A 11 20.90 -8.49 -42.67
N ALA A 12 21.36 -7.91 -41.54
CA ALA A 12 21.02 -8.35 -40.22
C ALA A 12 19.56 -8.01 -39.98
N LEU A 13 18.67 -9.03 -39.92
CA LEU A 13 17.29 -8.89 -39.42
C LEU A 13 17.35 -8.66 -37.91
N LEU A 14 17.12 -7.42 -37.48
CA LEU A 14 16.78 -7.10 -36.10
C LEU A 14 15.35 -7.64 -35.82
N ILE A 15 15.26 -8.84 -35.26
CA ILE A 15 14.02 -9.34 -34.67
C ILE A 15 13.85 -8.59 -33.32
N GLY A 16 13.14 -7.48 -33.37
CA GLY A 16 12.66 -6.80 -32.17
C GLY A 16 11.66 -7.73 -31.47
N ALA A 17 12.03 -8.34 -30.35
CA ALA A 17 11.13 -9.02 -29.48
C ALA A 17 10.16 -7.96 -28.88
N LEU A 18 8.99 -7.86 -29.48
CA LEU A 18 7.84 -7.18 -28.83
C LEU A 18 7.53 -8.00 -27.58
N ALA A 19 7.94 -7.53 -26.42
CA ALA A 19 7.46 -8.04 -25.14
C ALA A 19 5.95 -7.84 -25.15
N GLN A 20 5.20 -8.91 -25.42
CA GLN A 20 3.75 -8.92 -25.26
C GLN A 20 3.48 -8.64 -23.80
N ALA A 21 2.87 -7.49 -23.48
CA ALA A 21 2.37 -7.23 -22.15
C ALA A 21 1.43 -8.39 -21.76
N GLN A 22 1.81 -9.16 -20.75
CA GLN A 22 1.03 -10.29 -20.29
C GLN A 22 -0.34 -9.78 -19.85
N GLU A 23 -1.41 -10.28 -20.47
CA GLU A 23 -2.77 -9.88 -20.16
C GLU A 23 -3.09 -10.26 -18.71
N ILE A 24 -3.50 -9.27 -17.91
CA ILE A 24 -3.82 -9.46 -16.49
C ILE A 24 -5.22 -10.06 -16.40
N ARG A 25 -5.32 -11.36 -16.06
CA ARG A 25 -6.58 -12.11 -15.99
C ARG A 25 -6.90 -12.67 -14.61
N THR A 26 -6.00 -12.52 -13.62
CA THR A 26 -6.16 -13.00 -12.25
C THR A 26 -5.57 -12.00 -11.26
N GLY A 27 -5.98 -12.06 -10.00
CA GLY A 27 -5.39 -11.27 -8.93
C GLY A 27 -3.90 -11.58 -8.73
N ASP A 28 -3.48 -12.85 -8.88
CA ASP A 28 -2.06 -13.23 -8.84
C ASP A 28 -1.26 -12.49 -9.92
N ALA A 29 -1.77 -12.44 -11.16
CA ALA A 29 -1.11 -11.74 -12.26
C ALA A 29 -1.08 -10.22 -12.03
N LEU A 30 -2.15 -9.66 -11.43
CA LEU A 30 -2.21 -8.24 -11.10
C LEU A 30 -1.17 -7.86 -10.05
N LEU A 31 -1.06 -8.63 -8.94
CA LEU A 31 -0.06 -8.37 -7.89
C LEU A 31 1.38 -8.45 -8.43
N ARG A 32 1.67 -9.38 -9.36
CA ARG A 32 2.95 -9.44 -10.06
C ARG A 32 3.17 -8.19 -10.92
N ALA A 33 2.19 -7.77 -11.68
CA ALA A 33 2.30 -6.59 -12.54
C ALA A 33 2.52 -5.30 -11.73
N MET A 34 1.88 -5.15 -10.55
CA MET A 34 2.11 -4.04 -9.63
C MET A 34 3.58 -4.01 -9.17
N HIS A 35 4.09 -5.15 -8.72
CA HIS A 35 5.49 -5.30 -8.32
C HIS A 35 6.44 -4.99 -9.47
N ASP A 36 6.27 -5.65 -10.63
CA ASP A 36 7.20 -5.56 -11.76
C ASP A 36 7.29 -4.13 -12.29
N ARG A 37 6.19 -3.37 -12.23
CA ARG A 37 6.17 -1.98 -12.65
C ARG A 37 7.01 -1.07 -11.78
N TYR A 38 7.09 -1.33 -10.47
CA TYR A 38 7.64 -0.37 -9.51
C TYR A 38 8.83 -0.86 -8.69
N GLN A 39 9.19 -2.14 -8.71
CA GLN A 39 10.25 -2.72 -7.86
C GLN A 39 11.60 -1.98 -7.92
N ALA A 40 11.92 -1.38 -9.06
CA ALA A 40 13.18 -0.67 -9.25
C ALA A 40 13.13 0.80 -8.79
N THR A 41 11.93 1.40 -8.67
CA THR A 41 11.75 2.84 -8.44
C THR A 41 10.99 3.16 -7.16
N TRP A 42 10.26 2.19 -6.57
CA TRP A 42 9.51 2.44 -5.33
C TRP A 42 10.46 2.74 -4.18
N TYR A 43 10.11 3.71 -3.35
CA TYR A 43 10.89 4.05 -2.15
C TYR A 43 10.95 2.88 -1.15
N LYS A 44 12.06 2.80 -0.42
CA LYS A 44 12.27 1.74 0.60
C LYS A 44 11.83 2.18 1.98
N THR A 45 11.79 3.48 2.22
CA THR A 45 11.35 4.08 3.47
C THR A 45 10.47 5.27 3.18
N LEU A 46 9.54 5.53 4.09
CA LEU A 46 8.58 6.62 4.01
C LEU A 46 8.41 7.22 5.41
N ALA A 47 8.35 8.53 5.52
CA ALA A 47 7.93 9.20 6.73
C ALA A 47 6.99 10.36 6.39
N PHE A 48 6.00 10.60 7.25
CA PHE A 48 5.04 11.69 7.07
C PHE A 48 4.38 12.07 8.40
N THR A 49 3.79 13.25 8.38
CA THR A 49 2.86 13.71 9.41
C THR A 49 1.45 13.45 8.92
N GLN A 50 0.60 12.90 9.77
CA GLN A 50 -0.79 12.56 9.46
C GLN A 50 -1.73 13.35 10.37
N LYS A 51 -2.71 14.01 9.77
CA LYS A 51 -3.90 14.50 10.48
C LYS A 51 -4.96 13.41 10.40
N SER A 52 -5.21 12.75 11.53
CA SER A 52 -6.24 11.71 11.67
C SER A 52 -7.54 12.35 12.16
N THR A 53 -8.62 12.27 11.39
CA THR A 53 -9.92 12.85 11.74
C THR A 53 -10.97 11.76 11.90
N THR A 54 -11.57 11.68 13.07
CA THR A 54 -12.72 10.79 13.36
C THR A 54 -14.01 11.59 13.25
N TYR A 55 -14.97 11.08 12.47
CA TYR A 55 -16.29 11.66 12.26
C TYR A 55 -17.33 10.87 13.06
N LYS A 56 -18.13 11.56 13.87
CA LYS A 56 -19.15 10.95 14.74
C LYS A 56 -20.55 10.99 14.10
N PRO A 57 -21.45 10.09 14.50
CA PRO A 57 -22.82 10.06 13.97
C PRO A 57 -23.63 11.35 14.22
N ASP A 58 -23.27 12.13 15.25
CA ASP A 58 -23.92 13.40 15.60
C ASP A 58 -23.45 14.59 14.73
N GLY A 59 -22.57 14.33 13.74
CA GLY A 59 -22.02 15.33 12.83
C GLY A 59 -20.79 16.06 13.38
N THR A 60 -20.37 15.78 14.63
CA THR A 60 -19.11 16.32 15.17
C THR A 60 -17.90 15.54 14.69
N SER A 61 -16.73 16.15 14.76
CA SER A 61 -15.47 15.48 14.47
C SER A 61 -14.40 15.83 15.49
N SER A 62 -13.41 14.93 15.63
CA SER A 62 -12.21 15.18 16.40
C SER A 62 -10.99 14.82 15.56
N ALA A 63 -9.94 15.61 15.65
CA ALA A 63 -8.70 15.37 14.94
C ALA A 63 -7.52 15.30 15.90
N GLU A 64 -6.55 14.46 15.57
CA GLU A 64 -5.27 14.37 16.25
C GLU A 64 -4.15 14.21 15.20
N THR A 65 -2.92 14.55 15.61
CA THR A 65 -1.75 14.42 14.75
C THR A 65 -1.05 13.11 15.07
N TRP A 66 -0.76 12.32 14.05
CA TRP A 66 0.08 11.13 14.12
C TRP A 66 1.36 11.36 13.33
N TYR A 67 2.40 10.64 13.68
CA TYR A 67 3.66 10.66 12.95
C TYR A 67 3.98 9.23 12.55
N GLU A 68 4.27 9.02 11.29
CA GLU A 68 4.47 7.68 10.76
C GLU A 68 5.81 7.52 10.08
N ALA A 69 6.40 6.36 10.26
CA ALA A 69 7.59 5.93 9.57
C ALA A 69 7.43 4.47 9.13
N ALA A 70 7.62 4.22 7.84
CA ALA A 70 7.60 2.88 7.26
C ALA A 70 8.97 2.49 6.71
N MET A 71 9.34 1.23 6.87
CA MET A 71 10.46 0.59 6.19
C MET A 71 9.91 -0.64 5.46
N LEU A 72 9.85 -0.53 4.15
CA LEU A 72 9.20 -1.52 3.29
C LEU A 72 10.16 -2.65 2.89
N PRO A 73 9.67 -3.88 2.88
CA PRO A 73 8.34 -4.29 3.28
C PRO A 73 8.19 -4.54 4.80
N GLY A 74 6.95 -4.50 5.29
CA GLY A 74 6.51 -5.13 6.53
C GLY A 74 6.75 -4.38 7.82
N ARG A 75 7.27 -3.14 7.80
CA ARG A 75 7.52 -2.36 9.03
C ARG A 75 6.85 -1.00 8.98
N LEU A 76 6.08 -0.72 10.02
CA LEU A 76 5.42 0.57 10.22
C LEU A 76 5.46 0.94 11.71
N ARG A 77 5.84 2.17 12.00
CA ARG A 77 5.68 2.78 13.31
C ARG A 77 4.75 3.98 13.21
N ILE A 78 3.85 4.08 14.17
CA ILE A 78 2.89 5.16 14.33
C ILE A 78 3.04 5.75 15.73
N ASP A 79 3.44 7.00 15.83
CA ASP A 79 3.40 7.78 17.08
C ASP A 79 2.08 8.58 17.10
N ILE A 80 1.23 8.36 18.09
CA ILE A 80 -0.07 9.02 18.26
C ILE A 80 0.08 10.23 19.18
N GLY A 81 -0.22 11.41 18.65
CA GLY A 81 0.01 12.68 19.34
C GLY A 81 1.48 13.03 19.45
N PRO A 82 1.88 13.92 20.37
CA PRO A 82 3.28 14.26 20.57
C PRO A 82 4.11 13.01 20.90
N PRO A 83 5.26 12.79 20.24
CA PRO A 83 6.11 11.60 20.48
C PRO A 83 6.55 11.43 21.94
N SER A 84 6.64 12.55 22.68
CA SER A 84 6.93 12.54 24.12
C SER A 84 5.89 11.79 24.97
N ASN A 85 4.67 11.58 24.43
CA ASN A 85 3.63 10.83 25.14
C ASN A 85 3.91 9.32 25.17
N GLY A 86 4.77 8.81 24.28
CA GLY A 86 5.10 7.41 24.19
C GLY A 86 3.89 6.52 23.84
N ASN A 87 2.90 7.03 23.08
CA ASN A 87 1.73 6.29 22.65
C ASN A 87 1.79 5.98 21.16
N GLY A 88 1.46 4.75 20.80
CA GLY A 88 1.41 4.38 19.38
C GLY A 88 1.44 2.89 19.09
N TYR A 89 1.85 2.56 17.89
CA TYR A 89 1.91 1.21 17.37
C TYR A 89 3.23 0.95 16.66
N VAL A 90 3.71 -0.29 16.77
CA VAL A 90 4.79 -0.81 15.93
C VAL A 90 4.28 -2.08 15.26
N LEU A 91 4.33 -2.10 13.94
CA LEU A 91 4.04 -3.28 13.12
C LEU A 91 5.35 -3.79 12.56
N VAL A 92 5.64 -5.07 12.76
CA VAL A 92 6.81 -5.75 12.21
C VAL A 92 6.40 -7.14 11.75
N ASP A 93 6.56 -7.41 10.47
CA ASP A 93 6.40 -8.73 9.86
C ASP A 93 5.11 -9.47 10.32
N GLY A 94 3.97 -8.78 10.27
CA GLY A 94 2.66 -9.34 10.63
C GLY A 94 2.36 -9.38 12.12
N THR A 95 3.12 -8.66 12.93
CA THR A 95 2.89 -8.52 14.37
C THR A 95 2.71 -7.06 14.75
N ALA A 96 1.62 -6.73 15.42
CA ALA A 96 1.37 -5.40 15.97
C ALA A 96 1.66 -5.38 17.47
N THR A 97 2.40 -4.36 17.90
CA THR A 97 2.65 -4.05 19.31
C THR A 97 2.10 -2.67 19.63
N VAL A 98 1.19 -2.60 20.59
CA VAL A 98 0.65 -1.35 21.13
C VAL A 98 1.58 -0.87 22.24
N VAL A 99 1.94 0.40 22.18
CA VAL A 99 2.75 1.06 23.23
C VAL A 99 1.90 2.16 23.85
N LYS A 100 1.88 2.22 25.19
CA LYS A 100 1.22 3.26 26.00
C LYS A 100 2.17 3.77 27.06
N ASP A 101 2.24 5.08 27.19
CA ASP A 101 3.12 5.76 28.14
C ASP A 101 4.56 5.21 28.11
N GLY A 102 5.04 4.93 26.89
CA GLY A 102 6.37 4.42 26.63
C GLY A 102 6.60 2.95 26.97
N LYS A 103 5.57 2.20 27.30
CA LYS A 103 5.66 0.77 27.65
C LYS A 103 4.82 -0.08 26.72
N VAL A 104 5.30 -1.27 26.43
CA VAL A 104 4.52 -2.27 25.70
C VAL A 104 3.28 -2.64 26.50
N ASP A 105 2.09 -2.37 25.93
CA ASP A 105 0.79 -2.71 26.49
C ASP A 105 0.37 -4.13 26.07
N ARG A 106 0.41 -4.41 24.77
CA ARG A 106 0.05 -5.71 24.21
C ARG A 106 0.68 -5.94 22.85
N THR A 107 0.81 -7.21 22.49
CA THR A 107 1.29 -7.67 21.16
C THR A 107 0.35 -8.74 20.63
N PHE A 108 0.03 -8.68 19.33
CA PHE A 108 -0.86 -9.64 18.68
C PHE A 108 -0.55 -9.76 17.18
N PRO A 109 -0.88 -10.89 16.54
CA PRO A 109 -0.77 -11.04 15.10
C PRO A 109 -1.70 -10.04 14.39
N LEU A 110 -1.18 -9.34 13.38
CA LEU A 110 -1.94 -8.39 12.57
C LEU A 110 -1.33 -8.25 11.19
N VAL A 111 -2.03 -8.69 10.16
CA VAL A 111 -1.75 -8.29 8.79
C VAL A 111 -2.43 -6.95 8.54
N ASN A 112 -1.66 -5.92 8.25
CA ASN A 112 -2.20 -4.64 7.79
C ASN A 112 -2.32 -4.68 6.26
N ILE A 113 -3.51 -4.98 5.75
CA ILE A 113 -3.75 -5.12 4.32
C ILE A 113 -3.51 -3.79 3.55
N LEU A 114 -3.67 -2.65 4.21
CA LEU A 114 -3.39 -1.33 3.61
C LEU A 114 -1.89 -1.13 3.41
N LEU A 115 -1.07 -1.57 4.36
CA LEU A 115 0.39 -1.58 4.21
C LEU A 115 0.81 -2.55 3.10
N VAL A 116 0.23 -3.75 3.07
CA VAL A 116 0.54 -4.79 2.08
C VAL A 116 0.20 -4.32 0.66
N LEU A 117 -1.03 -3.85 0.41
CA LEU A 117 -1.50 -3.50 -0.94
C LEU A 117 -1.13 -2.07 -1.35
N GLY A 118 -1.03 -1.15 -0.41
CA GLY A 118 -0.70 0.25 -0.69
C GLY A 118 0.81 0.51 -0.83
N PHE A 119 1.65 -0.36 -0.26
CA PHE A 119 3.08 -0.10 -0.17
C PHE A 119 3.96 -1.32 -0.42
N ASP A 120 3.80 -2.42 0.35
CA ASP A 120 4.70 -3.57 0.29
C ASP A 120 4.66 -4.30 -1.05
N VAL A 121 3.50 -4.37 -1.70
CA VAL A 121 3.30 -5.03 -3.00
C VAL A 121 4.27 -4.57 -4.07
N TYR A 122 4.74 -3.33 -3.99
CA TYR A 122 5.66 -2.73 -4.95
C TYR A 122 7.13 -3.08 -4.69
N THR A 123 7.45 -3.64 -3.52
CA THR A 123 8.84 -3.92 -3.10
C THR A 123 9.08 -5.34 -2.63
N GLN A 124 8.04 -6.02 -2.19
CA GLN A 124 8.09 -7.39 -1.67
C GLN A 124 7.98 -8.40 -2.81
N ALA A 125 8.65 -9.55 -2.66
CA ALA A 125 8.52 -10.64 -3.64
C ALA A 125 7.03 -11.00 -3.89
N PRO A 126 6.57 -11.07 -5.13
CA PRO A 126 5.15 -11.27 -5.47
C PRO A 126 4.52 -12.50 -4.81
N GLU A 127 5.28 -13.60 -4.69
CA GLU A 127 4.83 -14.83 -4.06
C GLU A 127 4.45 -14.62 -2.58
N THR A 128 5.21 -13.78 -1.88
CA THR A 128 4.94 -13.43 -0.48
C THR A 128 3.64 -12.61 -0.40
N THR A 129 3.49 -11.59 -1.23
CA THR A 129 2.27 -10.76 -1.30
C THR A 129 1.05 -11.62 -1.61
N ILE A 130 1.13 -12.48 -2.65
CA ILE A 130 0.06 -13.41 -3.05
C ILE A 130 -0.35 -14.32 -1.89
N LYS A 131 0.64 -14.91 -1.20
CA LYS A 131 0.39 -15.77 -0.04
C LYS A 131 -0.33 -15.02 1.08
N VAL A 132 0.11 -13.81 1.41
CA VAL A 132 -0.49 -12.96 2.45
C VAL A 132 -1.92 -12.61 2.07
N VAL A 133 -2.17 -12.09 0.87
CA VAL A 133 -3.50 -11.66 0.42
C VAL A 133 -4.49 -12.83 0.37
N LYS A 134 -4.05 -14.02 -0.10
CA LYS A 134 -4.86 -15.25 -0.03
C LYS A 134 -5.14 -15.67 1.42
N GLY A 135 -4.13 -15.57 2.30
CA GLY A 135 -4.26 -15.89 3.73
C GLY A 135 -5.28 -14.99 4.43
N GLU A 136 -5.41 -13.74 4.00
CA GLU A 136 -6.43 -12.80 4.49
C GLU A 136 -7.83 -13.04 3.88
N GLY A 137 -7.99 -14.04 3.01
CA GLY A 137 -9.28 -14.47 2.48
C GLY A 137 -9.76 -13.73 1.24
N TYR A 138 -8.86 -13.07 0.50
CA TYR A 138 -9.20 -12.50 -0.82
C TYR A 138 -9.17 -13.59 -1.90
N ASP A 139 -10.23 -13.66 -2.71
CA ASP A 139 -10.31 -14.60 -3.84
C ASP A 139 -9.58 -14.04 -5.07
N LEU A 140 -8.30 -14.38 -5.22
CA LEU A 140 -7.48 -13.94 -6.34
C LEU A 140 -7.86 -14.59 -7.69
N SER A 141 -8.75 -15.59 -7.71
CA SER A 141 -9.26 -16.15 -8.96
C SER A 141 -10.30 -15.24 -9.62
N LYS A 142 -10.96 -14.38 -8.83
CA LYS A 142 -11.92 -13.40 -9.29
C LYS A 142 -11.21 -12.10 -9.64
N LEU A 143 -11.18 -11.77 -10.93
CA LEU A 143 -10.73 -10.49 -11.42
C LEU A 143 -11.70 -9.99 -12.47
N ARG A 144 -12.14 -8.74 -12.35
CA ARG A 144 -12.96 -8.05 -13.33
C ARG A 144 -12.47 -6.62 -13.54
N GLU A 145 -12.99 -5.99 -14.58
CA GLU A 145 -12.77 -4.57 -14.80
C GLU A 145 -13.98 -3.75 -14.31
N ASP A 146 -13.70 -2.55 -13.87
CA ASP A 146 -14.67 -1.55 -13.44
C ASP A 146 -14.11 -0.14 -13.65
N THR A 147 -14.76 0.86 -13.09
CA THR A 147 -14.34 2.25 -13.11
C THR A 147 -14.23 2.79 -11.69
N TRP A 148 -13.11 3.41 -11.36
CA TRP A 148 -12.86 4.12 -10.12
C TRP A 148 -12.65 5.60 -10.41
N GLU A 149 -13.53 6.48 -9.90
CA GLU A 149 -13.45 7.95 -10.09
C GLU A 149 -13.22 8.38 -11.56
N GLY A 150 -13.88 7.67 -12.50
CA GLY A 150 -13.75 7.92 -13.94
C GLY A 150 -12.56 7.23 -14.63
N HIS A 151 -11.70 6.55 -13.90
CA HIS A 151 -10.54 5.82 -14.42
C HIS A 151 -10.81 4.31 -14.48
N PRO A 152 -10.36 3.62 -15.54
CA PRO A 152 -10.44 2.16 -15.59
C PRO A 152 -9.68 1.50 -14.43
N ALA A 153 -10.29 0.51 -13.81
CA ALA A 153 -9.72 -0.20 -12.67
C ALA A 153 -9.92 -1.72 -12.78
N TYR A 154 -9.00 -2.47 -12.18
CA TYR A 154 -9.17 -3.88 -11.86
C TYR A 154 -9.80 -4.01 -10.48
N VAL A 155 -10.71 -4.97 -10.34
CA VAL A 155 -11.33 -5.37 -9.07
C VAL A 155 -11.06 -6.85 -8.85
N VAL A 156 -10.48 -7.18 -7.70
CA VAL A 156 -10.15 -8.54 -7.31
C VAL A 156 -10.98 -8.95 -6.10
N GLY A 157 -11.50 -10.17 -6.10
CA GLY A 157 -12.18 -10.78 -4.96
C GLY A 157 -13.71 -10.77 -5.03
N ALA A 158 -14.32 -9.96 -5.91
CA ALA A 158 -15.77 -9.79 -5.97
C ALA A 158 -16.33 -9.76 -7.39
N ASP A 159 -17.55 -10.24 -7.56
CA ASP A 159 -18.32 -10.14 -8.79
C ASP A 159 -18.88 -8.70 -8.96
N LYS A 160 -19.37 -8.38 -10.16
CA LYS A 160 -19.93 -7.05 -10.44
C LYS A 160 -21.16 -6.76 -9.57
N GLY A 161 -21.11 -5.63 -8.86
CA GLY A 161 -22.19 -5.19 -7.96
C GLY A 161 -22.10 -5.78 -6.55
N ASP A 162 -21.22 -6.74 -6.30
CA ASP A 162 -20.96 -7.25 -4.95
C ASP A 162 -20.06 -6.28 -4.19
N LEU A 163 -20.61 -5.64 -3.17
CA LEU A 163 -19.88 -4.78 -2.22
C LEU A 163 -19.77 -5.42 -0.83
N THR A 164 -20.02 -6.72 -0.70
CA THR A 164 -20.02 -7.44 0.58
C THR A 164 -18.84 -8.38 0.74
N SER A 165 -18.32 -8.92 -0.37
CA SER A 165 -17.13 -9.76 -0.37
C SER A 165 -15.87 -8.93 -0.21
N LYS A 166 -14.86 -9.50 0.44
CA LYS A 166 -13.50 -8.92 0.49
C LYS A 166 -13.00 -8.67 -0.91
N GLN A 167 -12.63 -7.46 -1.21
CA GLN A 167 -12.16 -7.05 -2.52
C GLN A 167 -11.20 -5.87 -2.46
N PHE A 168 -10.30 -5.79 -3.44
CA PHE A 168 -9.45 -4.62 -3.60
C PHE A 168 -9.43 -4.14 -5.06
N TRP A 169 -9.14 -2.85 -5.22
CA TRP A 169 -9.21 -2.16 -6.50
C TRP A 169 -7.85 -1.53 -6.83
N VAL A 170 -7.47 -1.62 -8.09
CA VAL A 170 -6.19 -1.13 -8.62
C VAL A 170 -6.45 -0.42 -9.95
N THR A 171 -5.94 0.79 -10.15
CA THR A 171 -6.06 1.51 -11.42
C THR A 171 -5.33 0.77 -12.54
N LYS A 172 -5.91 0.73 -13.74
CA LYS A 172 -5.32 -0.02 -14.87
C LYS A 172 -4.11 0.68 -15.49
N ASP A 173 -4.12 1.98 -15.53
CA ASP A 173 -3.09 2.82 -16.16
C ASP A 173 -1.83 2.93 -15.30
N THR A 174 -1.99 3.11 -14.00
CA THR A 174 -0.87 3.29 -13.08
C THR A 174 -0.54 2.07 -12.24
N LEU A 175 -1.42 1.07 -12.16
CA LEU A 175 -1.33 -0.10 -11.26
C LEU A 175 -1.15 0.32 -9.79
N LEU A 176 -1.82 1.40 -9.38
CA LEU A 176 -1.86 1.85 -8.00
C LEU A 176 -3.09 1.29 -7.28
N PHE A 177 -2.89 0.82 -6.05
CA PHE A 177 -3.96 0.42 -5.15
C PHE A 177 -4.80 1.63 -4.78
N VAL A 178 -6.13 1.56 -4.91
CA VAL A 178 -7.01 2.71 -4.66
C VAL A 178 -8.16 2.44 -3.71
N ARG A 179 -8.51 1.16 -3.46
CA ARG A 179 -9.66 0.85 -2.60
C ARG A 179 -9.58 -0.58 -2.07
N VAL A 180 -10.04 -0.77 -0.86
CA VAL A 180 -10.35 -2.09 -0.30
C VAL A 180 -11.72 -2.05 0.38
N ILE A 181 -12.48 -3.14 0.25
CA ILE A 181 -13.70 -3.38 1.01
C ILE A 181 -13.50 -4.67 1.78
N GLU A 182 -13.69 -4.62 3.08
CA GLU A 182 -13.59 -5.78 3.96
C GLU A 182 -14.49 -5.63 5.20
N PRO A 183 -14.83 -6.73 5.92
CA PRO A 183 -15.49 -6.63 7.19
C PRO A 183 -14.72 -5.75 8.17
N SER A 184 -15.43 -4.85 8.85
CA SER A 184 -14.82 -3.95 9.84
C SER A 184 -14.24 -4.75 10.99
N ARG A 185 -13.05 -4.37 11.43
CA ARG A 185 -12.38 -4.99 12.58
C ARG A 185 -13.11 -4.70 13.90
N GLY A 186 -13.80 -3.57 13.97
CA GLY A 186 -14.57 -3.18 15.17
C GLY A 186 -15.91 -3.91 15.27
N ASP A 187 -16.56 -4.18 14.15
CA ASP A 187 -17.83 -4.89 14.05
C ASP A 187 -17.89 -5.67 12.72
N PRO A 188 -17.60 -6.97 12.71
CA PRO A 188 -17.57 -7.78 11.47
C PRO A 188 -18.88 -7.87 10.70
N LYS A 189 -19.99 -7.36 11.26
CA LYS A 189 -21.27 -7.23 10.56
C LYS A 189 -21.32 -5.99 9.66
N LYS A 190 -20.41 -5.07 9.85
CA LYS A 190 -20.24 -3.87 9.04
C LYS A 190 -19.10 -4.06 8.06
N LEU A 191 -19.09 -3.23 7.03
CA LEU A 191 -18.02 -3.19 6.04
C LEU A 191 -17.30 -1.86 6.16
N ASP A 192 -15.98 -1.93 6.10
CA ASP A 192 -15.11 -0.78 5.88
C ASP A 192 -14.78 -0.71 4.40
N ASP A 193 -15.05 0.44 3.79
CA ASP A 193 -14.68 0.81 2.42
C ASP A 193 -13.55 1.84 2.55
N VAL A 194 -12.30 1.38 2.44
CA VAL A 194 -11.11 2.23 2.58
C VAL A 194 -10.63 2.67 1.21
N ARG A 195 -10.41 3.97 1.05
CA ARG A 195 -10.08 4.61 -0.22
C ARG A 195 -8.78 5.38 -0.11
N PHE A 196 -7.88 5.13 -1.05
CA PHE A 196 -6.61 5.84 -1.22
C PHE A 196 -6.79 6.85 -2.36
N THR A 197 -6.65 8.13 -2.04
CA THR A 197 -6.93 9.24 -2.96
C THR A 197 -5.78 10.26 -2.93
N ASP A 198 -5.87 11.30 -3.77
CA ASP A 198 -4.86 12.36 -3.86
C ASP A 198 -3.44 11.81 -4.06
N TYR A 199 -3.27 10.93 -5.06
CA TYR A 199 -1.97 10.37 -5.39
C TYR A 199 -1.01 11.44 -5.90
N ARG A 200 0.18 11.51 -5.30
CA ARG A 200 1.25 12.46 -5.64
C ARG A 200 2.53 11.73 -6.00
N PRO A 201 3.32 12.23 -6.95
CA PRO A 201 4.66 11.70 -7.22
C PRO A 201 5.55 11.83 -5.98
N LEU A 202 6.30 10.76 -5.66
CA LEU A 202 7.25 10.74 -4.55
C LEU A 202 8.44 9.83 -4.88
N ALA A 203 9.66 10.38 -4.89
CA ALA A 203 10.93 9.64 -5.00
C ALA A 203 10.97 8.60 -6.14
N GLY A 204 10.37 8.92 -7.30
CA GLY A 204 10.29 8.03 -8.47
C GLY A 204 9.11 7.06 -8.47
N ALA A 205 8.25 7.15 -7.47
CA ALA A 205 7.02 6.37 -7.32
C ALA A 205 5.83 7.29 -6.97
N TRP A 206 4.86 6.79 -6.19
CA TRP A 206 3.63 7.49 -5.83
C TRP A 206 3.28 7.27 -4.36
N VAL A 207 2.59 8.24 -3.77
CA VAL A 207 1.99 8.14 -2.45
C VAL A 207 0.57 8.70 -2.50
N ALA A 208 -0.41 8.01 -1.91
CA ALA A 208 -1.71 8.59 -1.63
C ALA A 208 -1.53 9.57 -0.46
N ALA A 209 -1.89 10.84 -0.67
CA ALA A 209 -1.79 11.85 0.37
C ALA A 209 -3.05 11.93 1.24
N ARG A 210 -4.09 11.17 0.88
CA ARG A 210 -5.32 11.06 1.65
C ARG A 210 -5.84 9.63 1.65
N VAL A 211 -6.26 9.16 2.83
CA VAL A 211 -6.98 7.90 3.03
C VAL A 211 -8.31 8.19 3.70
N GLU A 212 -9.36 7.56 3.23
CA GLU A 212 -10.71 7.69 3.79
C GLU A 212 -11.26 6.31 4.15
N VAL A 213 -11.89 6.21 5.32
CA VAL A 213 -12.63 5.03 5.74
C VAL A 213 -14.11 5.37 5.77
N HIS A 214 -14.88 4.66 4.96
CA HIS A 214 -16.33 4.76 4.92
C HIS A 214 -16.93 3.50 5.53
N SER A 215 -17.90 3.66 6.43
CA SER A 215 -18.69 2.55 6.96
C SER A 215 -20.17 2.83 6.69
N GLU A 216 -20.87 1.84 6.13
CA GLU A 216 -22.29 2.00 5.71
C GLU A 216 -22.50 3.23 4.79
N GLY A 217 -21.52 3.51 3.91
CA GLY A 217 -21.54 4.64 2.96
C GLY A 217 -21.25 6.02 3.57
N LYS A 218 -20.93 6.10 4.87
CA LYS A 218 -20.60 7.35 5.57
C LYS A 218 -19.12 7.41 5.86
N LEU A 219 -18.50 8.56 5.64
CA LEU A 219 -17.13 8.83 6.07
C LEU A 219 -17.09 8.81 7.61
N VAL A 220 -16.28 7.90 8.16
CA VAL A 220 -16.12 7.72 9.62
C VAL A 220 -14.71 8.07 10.10
N PHE A 221 -13.72 8.00 9.19
CA PHE A 221 -12.35 8.35 9.50
C PHE A 221 -11.64 8.84 8.24
N SER A 222 -10.74 9.81 8.39
CA SER A 222 -9.83 10.22 7.30
C SER A 222 -8.43 10.51 7.83
N GLU A 223 -7.47 10.29 6.95
CA GLU A 223 -6.06 10.58 7.13
C GLU A 223 -5.63 11.56 6.05
N ASP A 224 -5.08 12.69 6.43
CA ASP A 224 -4.49 13.66 5.51
C ASP A 224 -2.98 13.72 5.79
N TYR A 225 -2.15 13.38 4.79
CA TYR A 225 -0.70 13.29 4.93
C TYR A 225 -0.03 14.59 4.48
N THR A 226 0.86 15.08 5.34
CA THR A 226 1.73 16.24 5.08
C THR A 226 3.18 15.86 5.33
N ASP A 227 4.10 16.73 4.91
CA ASP A 227 5.55 16.56 5.13
C ASP A 227 6.06 15.18 4.68
N ILE A 228 5.54 14.70 3.55
CA ILE A 228 5.78 13.35 3.06
C ILE A 228 7.19 13.25 2.48
N GLN A 229 8.00 12.32 2.98
CA GLN A 229 9.37 12.09 2.54
C GLN A 229 9.61 10.60 2.23
N GLY A 230 10.06 10.33 1.01
CA GLY A 230 10.51 9.00 0.58
C GLY A 230 12.02 8.84 0.73
N ASN A 231 12.46 7.60 0.93
CA ASN A 231 13.86 7.21 1.08
C ASN A 231 14.60 7.90 2.25
N VAL A 232 13.88 8.20 3.33
CA VAL A 232 14.44 8.76 4.56
C VAL A 232 15.35 7.74 5.25
N LYS A 233 16.36 8.22 5.97
CA LYS A 233 17.25 7.36 6.75
C LYS A 233 16.57 6.94 8.04
N LEU A 234 16.17 5.68 8.15
CA LEU A 234 15.54 5.09 9.33
C LEU A 234 16.44 3.98 9.91
N ALA A 235 16.75 4.07 11.20
CA ALA A 235 17.47 3.01 11.89
C ALA A 235 16.50 1.83 12.21
N PRO A 236 16.93 0.57 12.14
CA PRO A 236 16.10 -0.58 12.53
C PRO A 236 15.51 -0.47 13.94
N ALA A 237 16.23 0.18 14.87
CA ALA A 237 15.77 0.41 16.24
C ALA A 237 14.49 1.27 16.35
N VAL A 238 14.13 2.03 15.32
CA VAL A 238 12.85 2.77 15.24
C VAL A 238 11.66 1.82 15.37
N TYR A 239 11.83 0.56 14.94
CA TYR A 239 10.79 -0.47 14.94
C TYR A 239 10.92 -1.46 16.10
N ASP A 240 11.75 -1.18 17.10
CA ASP A 240 11.85 -1.93 18.34
C ASP A 240 10.86 -1.35 19.37
N PRO A 241 9.78 -2.08 19.73
CA PRO A 241 8.80 -1.58 20.70
C PRO A 241 9.39 -1.29 22.08
N GLN A 242 10.49 -1.95 22.45
CA GLN A 242 11.17 -1.72 23.74
C GLN A 242 11.94 -0.38 23.75
N GLN A 243 12.24 0.13 22.57
CA GLN A 243 12.94 1.41 22.40
C GLN A 243 12.02 2.54 21.94
N PHE A 244 10.70 2.33 21.98
CA PHE A 244 9.70 3.25 21.42
C PHE A 244 9.84 4.68 21.95
N SER A 245 10.11 4.86 23.23
CA SER A 245 10.23 6.19 23.86
C SER A 245 11.61 6.81 23.73
N THR A 246 12.64 6.04 23.36
CA THR A 246 14.04 6.52 23.35
C THR A 246 14.60 6.66 21.94
N THR A 247 14.02 5.94 20.97
CA THR A 247 14.47 5.98 19.58
C THR A 247 13.40 6.65 18.73
N HIS A 248 13.81 7.73 18.06
CA HIS A 248 12.96 8.48 17.14
C HIS A 248 13.69 8.63 15.80
N TRP A 249 12.96 9.04 14.77
CA TRP A 249 13.54 9.50 13.50
C TRP A 249 13.45 11.03 13.41
N GLU A 250 14.28 11.63 12.57
CA GLU A 250 14.13 13.04 12.24
C GLU A 250 12.77 13.21 11.56
N LYS A 251 11.91 14.01 12.18
CA LYS A 251 10.61 14.34 11.63
C LYS A 251 10.77 15.39 10.57
N PRO A 252 9.93 15.32 9.51
CA PRO A 252 9.92 16.37 8.50
C PRO A 252 9.54 17.71 9.10
#